data_0153485466fcc5d30c3562a07cd82d4f
#
_entry.id   0153485466fcc5d30c3562a07cd82d4f
#
_cell.length_a   1.000
_cell.length_b   1.000
_cell.length_c   1.000
_cell.angle_alpha   90.00
_cell.angle_beta   90.00
_cell.angle_gamma   90.00
#
_symmetry.space_group_name_H-M   'P 1'
#
loop_
_entity.id
_entity.type
_entity.pdbx_description
1 polymer ?
#
loop_
_entity_poly.entity_id
_entity_poly.type
_entity_poly.pdbx_seq_one_letter_code
_entity_poly.pdbx_strand_id
1 'polypeptide(L)'
;MSEAAVPTVLVVAVALIDPDGRVLIAKRPEGKQLAGLWEFPGVKVEPGERPEQALIRELNEELGIDVNEACLAPFVFTSHAYESFHLLMPLYLCRRWSGVVTAREHAGLAWVKPNKLSDYPMPPADEPLVAWLRDLL
;
A
#
# COMPACT_ATOMS: atom_id res chain seq x y z
N MET A 1 -29.26 7.49 -23.36
CA MET A 1 -29.21 6.66 -22.14
C MET A 1 -27.80 6.76 -21.53
N SER A 2 -27.74 7.00 -20.28
CA SER A 2 -26.46 7.02 -19.60
C SER A 2 -26.21 5.67 -18.95
N GLU A 3 -25.00 5.16 -19.03
CA GLU A 3 -24.59 4.01 -18.28
C GLU A 3 -24.42 4.37 -16.81
N ALA A 4 -24.60 3.42 -15.93
CA ALA A 4 -24.31 3.62 -14.54
C ALA A 4 -22.82 3.97 -14.40
N ALA A 5 -22.54 5.06 -13.70
CA ALA A 5 -21.17 5.47 -13.47
C ALA A 5 -20.43 4.45 -12.59
N VAL A 6 -19.25 4.06 -13.02
CA VAL A 6 -18.37 3.21 -12.23
C VAL A 6 -17.68 4.10 -11.19
N PRO A 7 -17.80 3.81 -9.89
CA PRO A 7 -17.21 4.68 -8.87
C PRO A 7 -15.69 4.64 -8.91
N THR A 8 -15.09 5.77 -8.56
CA THR A 8 -13.66 5.84 -8.28
C THR A 8 -13.45 5.60 -6.80
N VAL A 9 -12.59 4.64 -6.48
CA VAL A 9 -12.23 4.31 -5.11
C VAL A 9 -10.82 4.80 -4.84
N LEU A 10 -10.69 5.63 -3.82
CA LEU A 10 -9.40 6.15 -3.39
C LEU A 10 -8.84 5.25 -2.28
N VAL A 11 -7.73 4.61 -2.57
CA VAL A 11 -6.95 3.83 -1.61
C VAL A 11 -5.59 4.48 -1.51
N VAL A 12 -5.09 4.65 -0.31
CA VAL A 12 -3.75 5.19 -0.09
C VAL A 12 -2.84 4.06 0.38
N ALA A 13 -1.61 4.01 -0.14
CA ALA A 13 -0.65 2.98 0.20
C ALA A 13 0.71 3.60 0.54
N VAL A 14 1.57 2.82 1.18
CA VAL A 14 2.90 3.28 1.59
C VAL A 14 3.94 2.20 1.33
N ALA A 15 5.10 2.62 0.87
CA ALA A 15 6.32 1.83 0.88
C ALA A 15 7.14 2.25 2.11
N LEU A 16 7.12 1.42 3.15
CA LEU A 16 8.02 1.58 4.28
C LEU A 16 9.40 1.10 3.86
N ILE A 17 10.41 1.92 4.04
CA ILE A 17 11.77 1.62 3.58
C ILE A 17 12.69 1.59 4.78
N ASP A 18 13.34 0.44 5.00
CA ASP A 18 14.27 0.27 6.11
C ASP A 18 15.65 0.88 5.80
N PRO A 19 16.56 0.91 6.79
CA PRO A 19 17.91 1.47 6.57
C PRO A 19 18.72 0.76 5.49
N ASP A 20 18.38 -0.50 5.17
CA ASP A 20 19.06 -1.26 4.12
C ASP A 20 18.42 -1.06 2.74
N GLY A 21 17.41 -0.20 2.65
CA GLY A 21 16.71 0.08 1.39
C GLY A 21 15.70 -0.99 0.99
N ARG A 22 15.29 -1.86 1.91
CA ARG A 22 14.27 -2.87 1.67
C ARG A 22 12.89 -2.28 1.91
N VAL A 23 11.92 -2.73 1.12
CA VAL A 23 10.53 -2.28 1.15
C VAL A 23 9.67 -3.33 1.83
N LEU A 24 8.78 -2.90 2.71
CA LEU A 24 7.84 -3.80 3.37
C LEU A 24 6.69 -4.13 2.44
N ILE A 25 6.40 -5.42 2.31
CA ILE A 25 5.16 -5.92 1.71
C ILE A 25 4.47 -6.85 2.68
N ALA A 26 3.15 -6.96 2.55
CA ALA A 26 2.31 -7.73 3.45
C ALA A 26 1.48 -8.73 2.65
N LYS A 27 1.38 -9.95 3.16
CA LYS A 27 0.62 -11.01 2.52
C LYS A 27 -0.83 -10.98 3.00
N ARG A 28 -1.77 -10.99 2.04
CA ARG A 28 -3.19 -11.02 2.37
C ARG A 28 -3.56 -12.35 3.03
N PRO A 29 -4.37 -12.31 4.11
CA PRO A 29 -4.70 -13.53 4.85
C PRO A 29 -5.64 -14.45 4.09
N GLU A 30 -5.66 -15.72 4.47
CA GLU A 30 -6.63 -16.69 4.00
C GLU A 30 -8.06 -16.21 4.27
N GLY A 31 -8.98 -16.54 3.39
CA GLY A 31 -10.39 -16.17 3.53
C GLY A 31 -10.73 -14.75 3.08
N LYS A 32 -9.76 -13.96 2.68
CA LYS A 32 -9.97 -12.64 2.09
C LYS A 32 -9.86 -12.74 0.57
N GLN A 33 -10.42 -11.75 -0.15
CA GLN A 33 -10.19 -11.64 -1.58
C GLN A 33 -8.69 -11.51 -1.84
N LEU A 34 -8.22 -12.13 -2.92
CA LEU A 34 -6.81 -12.09 -3.31
C LEU A 34 -5.89 -12.67 -2.25
N ALA A 35 -6.38 -13.67 -1.50
CA ALA A 35 -5.58 -14.36 -0.47
C ALA A 35 -4.29 -14.89 -1.07
N GLY A 36 -3.19 -14.76 -0.33
CA GLY A 36 -1.89 -15.23 -0.77
C GLY A 36 -1.13 -14.25 -1.65
N LEU A 37 -1.77 -13.19 -2.15
CA LEU A 37 -1.08 -12.12 -2.85
C LEU A 37 -0.44 -11.16 -1.85
N TRP A 38 0.66 -10.57 -2.27
CA TRP A 38 1.39 -9.58 -1.49
C TRP A 38 0.98 -8.18 -1.92
N GLU A 39 1.01 -7.24 -1.01
CA GLU A 39 0.61 -5.86 -1.27
C GLU A 39 1.44 -4.90 -0.43
N PHE A 40 1.47 -3.64 -0.86
CA PHE A 40 1.95 -2.57 0.00
C PHE A 40 0.88 -2.27 1.05
N PRO A 41 1.25 -1.97 2.30
CA PRO A 41 0.26 -1.56 3.29
C PRO A 41 -0.55 -0.39 2.77
N GLY A 42 -1.88 -0.48 2.88
CA GLY A 42 -2.77 0.54 2.35
C GLY A 42 -4.18 0.38 2.86
N VAL A 43 -4.98 1.42 2.65
CA VAL A 43 -6.35 1.48 3.17
C VAL A 43 -7.20 2.40 2.31
N LYS A 44 -8.49 2.08 2.23
CA LYS A 44 -9.47 2.98 1.63
C LYS A 44 -9.60 4.24 2.48
N VAL A 45 -9.57 5.39 1.83
CA VAL A 45 -9.75 6.67 2.50
C VAL A 45 -11.23 6.87 2.85
N GLU A 46 -11.52 7.13 4.12
CA GLU A 46 -12.87 7.33 4.61
C GLU A 46 -13.36 8.76 4.29
N PRO A 47 -14.69 8.96 4.18
CA PRO A 47 -15.22 10.30 3.97
C PRO A 47 -14.76 11.30 5.04
N GLY A 48 -14.30 12.46 4.60
CA GLY A 48 -13.80 13.51 5.51
C GLY A 48 -12.38 13.31 6.02
N GLU A 49 -11.76 12.18 5.65
CA GLU A 49 -10.39 11.85 6.05
C GLU A 49 -9.42 12.24 4.93
N ARG A 50 -8.27 12.84 5.28
CA ARG A 50 -7.22 13.06 4.30
C ARG A 50 -6.44 11.75 4.07
N PRO A 51 -5.84 11.54 2.88
CA PRO A 51 -5.06 10.33 2.62
C PRO A 51 -3.98 10.06 3.66
N GLU A 52 -3.25 11.08 4.12
CA GLU A 52 -2.21 10.93 5.12
C GLU A 52 -2.76 10.47 6.47
N GLN A 53 -3.94 10.98 6.85
CA GLN A 53 -4.59 10.58 8.09
C GLN A 53 -5.02 9.11 8.03
N ALA A 54 -5.60 8.70 6.89
CA ALA A 54 -5.99 7.32 6.66
C ALA A 54 -4.80 6.39 6.79
N LEU A 55 -3.69 6.77 6.20
CA LEU A 55 -2.47 5.96 6.21
C LEU A 55 -1.87 5.84 7.61
N ILE A 56 -1.79 6.93 8.35
CA ILE A 56 -1.31 6.93 9.74
C ILE A 56 -2.17 6.02 10.60
N ARG A 57 -3.49 6.12 10.46
CA ARG A 57 -4.44 5.28 11.18
C ARG A 57 -4.20 3.80 10.86
N GLU A 58 -4.11 3.47 9.58
CA GLU A 58 -3.91 2.10 9.12
C GLU A 58 -2.61 1.49 9.63
N LEU A 59 -1.54 2.24 9.56
CA LEU A 59 -0.23 1.77 10.03
C LEU A 59 -0.23 1.50 11.53
N ASN A 60 -0.95 2.30 12.30
CA ASN A 60 -1.11 2.06 13.73
C ASN A 60 -1.95 0.81 13.99
N GLU A 61 -3.11 0.69 13.34
CA GLU A 61 -4.03 -0.42 13.55
C GLU A 61 -3.47 -1.77 13.09
N GLU A 62 -2.86 -1.79 11.89
CA GLU A 62 -2.47 -3.04 11.24
C GLU A 62 -1.04 -3.47 11.54
N LEU A 63 -0.14 -2.52 11.75
CA LEU A 63 1.29 -2.81 11.92
C LEU A 63 1.84 -2.37 13.27
N GLY A 64 1.07 -1.66 14.08
CA GLY A 64 1.47 -1.25 15.42
C GLY A 64 2.53 -0.17 15.46
N ILE A 65 2.66 0.64 14.42
CA ILE A 65 3.64 1.70 14.35
C ILE A 65 2.98 3.08 14.32
N ASP A 66 3.71 4.08 14.80
CA ASP A 66 3.29 5.47 14.77
C ASP A 66 4.15 6.24 13.76
N VAL A 67 3.48 6.92 12.85
CA VAL A 67 4.14 7.69 11.78
C VAL A 67 3.73 9.15 11.89
N ASN A 68 4.72 10.04 11.85
CA ASN A 68 4.48 11.47 11.75
C ASN A 68 4.14 11.81 10.29
N GLU A 69 3.13 12.63 10.07
CA GLU A 69 2.71 13.01 8.73
C GLU A 69 3.86 13.60 7.90
N ALA A 70 4.75 14.35 8.52
CA ALA A 70 5.92 14.94 7.86
C ALA A 70 6.87 13.89 7.26
N CYS A 71 6.79 12.64 7.71
CA CYS A 71 7.60 11.54 7.19
C CYS A 71 6.96 10.83 6.00
N LEU A 72 5.75 11.21 5.61
CA LEU A 72 5.07 10.66 4.45
C LEU A 72 5.38 11.51 3.23
N ALA A 73 6.18 10.99 2.31
CA ALA A 73 6.56 11.68 1.09
C ALA A 73 5.76 11.14 -0.10
N PRO A 74 4.92 11.95 -0.76
CA PRO A 74 4.23 11.48 -1.96
C PRO A 74 5.25 11.04 -3.01
N PHE A 75 4.98 9.89 -3.65
CA PHE A 75 5.92 9.34 -4.61
C PHE A 75 5.28 9.17 -5.99
N VAL A 76 4.47 8.17 -6.17
CA VAL A 76 3.78 7.88 -7.44
C VAL A 76 2.35 7.47 -7.13
N PHE A 77 1.55 7.22 -8.16
CA PHE A 77 0.25 6.62 -7.99
C PHE A 77 0.00 5.58 -9.07
N THR A 78 -0.93 4.68 -8.80
CA THR A 78 -1.48 3.79 -9.82
C THR A 78 -2.94 4.10 -10.05
N SER A 79 -3.38 3.90 -11.29
CA SER A 79 -4.77 4.04 -11.69
C SER A 79 -5.13 2.75 -12.42
N HIS A 80 -6.11 2.02 -11.92
CA HIS A 80 -6.49 0.74 -12.50
C HIS A 80 -8.00 0.59 -12.58
N ALA A 81 -8.48 0.24 -13.75
CA ALA A 81 -9.91 0.00 -13.98
C ALA A 81 -10.22 -1.47 -13.72
N TYR A 82 -10.89 -1.73 -12.60
CA TYR A 82 -11.53 -3.02 -12.36
C TYR A 82 -12.93 -3.00 -12.97
N GLU A 83 -13.57 -4.15 -13.06
CA GLU A 83 -14.89 -4.25 -13.68
C GLU A 83 -15.93 -3.36 -13.00
N SER A 84 -15.94 -3.36 -11.66
CA SER A 84 -16.96 -2.67 -10.86
C SER A 84 -16.52 -1.32 -10.29
N PHE A 85 -15.25 -0.95 -10.41
CA PHE A 85 -14.75 0.33 -9.90
C PHE A 85 -13.42 0.69 -10.53
N HIS A 86 -13.08 1.98 -10.46
CA HIS A 86 -11.76 2.48 -10.83
C HIS A 86 -10.97 2.72 -9.55
N LEU A 87 -9.81 2.10 -9.44
CA LEU A 87 -8.92 2.30 -8.30
C LEU A 87 -7.94 3.43 -8.62
N LEU A 88 -7.88 4.42 -7.73
CA LEU A 88 -6.83 5.41 -7.73
C LEU A 88 -6.07 5.25 -6.41
N MET A 89 -4.77 4.93 -6.51
CA MET A 89 -3.98 4.59 -5.34
C MET A 89 -2.65 5.34 -5.32
N PRO A 90 -2.57 6.45 -4.58
CA PRO A 90 -1.31 7.12 -4.31
C PRO A 90 -0.43 6.22 -3.44
N LEU A 91 0.87 6.20 -3.76
CA LEU A 91 1.88 5.53 -2.95
C LEU A 91 2.80 6.57 -2.35
N TYR A 92 2.92 6.53 -1.03
CA TYR A 92 3.85 7.35 -0.27
C TYR A 92 5.10 6.55 0.07
N LEU A 93 6.21 7.24 0.28
CA LEU A 93 7.42 6.65 0.87
C LEU A 93 7.50 7.08 2.34
N CYS A 94 7.95 6.18 3.20
CA CYS A 94 8.18 6.48 4.60
C CYS A 94 9.40 5.73 5.10
N ARG A 95 10.37 6.48 5.65
CA ARG A 95 11.63 5.93 6.15
C ARG A 95 11.79 6.02 7.66
N ARG A 96 10.83 6.66 8.34
CA ARG A 96 10.90 6.88 9.79
C ARG A 96 9.57 6.61 10.45
N TRP A 97 9.61 5.85 11.52
CA TRP A 97 8.44 5.54 12.33
C TRP A 97 8.88 5.15 13.74
N SER A 98 7.95 5.16 14.69
CA SER A 98 8.15 4.66 16.04
C SER A 98 7.46 3.33 16.20
N GLY A 99 8.09 2.42 16.93
CA GLY A 99 7.54 1.10 17.17
C GLY A 99 8.16 0.03 16.25
N VAL A 100 7.79 -1.21 16.51
CA VAL A 100 8.26 -2.36 15.76
C VAL A 100 7.14 -2.82 14.83
N VAL A 101 7.43 -2.92 13.53
CA VAL A 101 6.45 -3.40 12.54
C VAL A 101 6.04 -4.82 12.90
N THR A 102 4.75 -5.03 13.12
CA THR A 102 4.17 -6.29 13.56
C THR A 102 2.93 -6.61 12.73
N ALA A 103 2.84 -7.83 12.21
CA ALA A 103 1.63 -8.27 11.50
C ALA A 103 0.53 -8.52 12.51
N ARG A 104 -0.56 -7.75 12.45
CA ARG A 104 -1.74 -7.95 13.30
C ARG A 104 -2.84 -8.71 12.58
N GLU A 105 -3.01 -8.47 11.29
CA GLU A 105 -4.07 -9.11 10.50
C GLU A 105 -3.54 -9.80 9.23
N HIS A 106 -2.35 -9.45 8.78
CA HIS A 106 -1.76 -10.06 7.60
C HIS A 106 -1.22 -11.47 7.88
N ALA A 107 -1.21 -12.31 6.85
CA ALA A 107 -0.66 -13.67 6.96
C ALA A 107 0.86 -13.68 7.04
N GLY A 108 1.52 -12.61 6.63
CA GLY A 108 2.96 -12.49 6.71
C GLY A 108 3.45 -11.12 6.28
N LEU A 109 4.70 -10.83 6.61
CA LEU A 109 5.40 -9.61 6.22
C LEU A 109 6.74 -10.00 5.62
N ALA A 110 7.22 -9.22 4.65
CA ALA A 110 8.55 -9.40 4.08
C ALA A 110 9.18 -8.05 3.79
N TRP A 111 10.48 -7.95 4.10
CA TRP A 111 11.31 -6.81 3.74
C TRP A 111 12.10 -7.20 2.49
N VAL A 112 11.85 -6.54 1.38
CA VAL A 112 12.31 -6.98 0.07
C VAL A 112 13.06 -5.85 -0.65
N LYS A 113 14.19 -6.16 -1.23
CA LYS A 113 14.91 -5.21 -2.09
C LYS A 113 14.01 -4.83 -3.28
N PRO A 114 14.02 -3.56 -3.72
CA PRO A 114 13.19 -3.13 -4.84
C PRO A 114 13.32 -4.00 -6.09
N ASN A 115 14.51 -4.45 -6.42
CA ASN A 115 14.76 -5.30 -7.59
C ASN A 115 14.31 -6.75 -7.42
N LYS A 116 13.80 -7.11 -6.25
CA LYS A 116 13.25 -8.45 -5.96
C LYS A 116 11.74 -8.45 -5.73
N LEU A 117 11.12 -7.28 -5.74
CA LEU A 117 9.67 -7.18 -5.54
C LEU A 117 8.87 -7.96 -6.59
N SER A 118 9.38 -8.04 -7.83
CA SER A 118 8.71 -8.78 -8.89
C SER A 118 8.65 -10.29 -8.66
N ASP A 119 9.41 -10.82 -7.70
CA ASP A 119 9.36 -12.24 -7.33
C ASP A 119 8.11 -12.57 -6.49
N TYR A 120 7.38 -11.56 -6.03
CA TYR A 120 6.20 -11.72 -5.19
C TYR A 120 4.93 -11.44 -6.00
N PRO A 121 3.95 -12.37 -5.99
CA PRO A 121 2.70 -12.13 -6.73
C PRO A 121 1.89 -11.01 -6.04
N MET A 122 1.44 -10.05 -6.84
CA MET A 122 0.69 -8.87 -6.37
C MET A 122 -0.58 -8.67 -7.18
N PRO A 123 -1.57 -7.95 -6.62
CA PRO A 123 -2.73 -7.53 -7.42
C PRO A 123 -2.30 -6.67 -8.62
N PRO A 124 -3.09 -6.67 -9.71
CA PRO A 124 -2.73 -5.91 -10.91
C PRO A 124 -2.42 -4.42 -10.64
N ALA A 125 -3.15 -3.79 -9.72
CA ALA A 125 -2.95 -2.38 -9.42
C ALA A 125 -1.59 -2.08 -8.76
N ASP A 126 -0.99 -3.06 -8.08
CA ASP A 126 0.29 -2.90 -7.38
C ASP A 126 1.48 -3.12 -8.31
N GLU A 127 1.30 -3.86 -9.41
CA GLU A 127 2.40 -4.18 -10.31
C GLU A 127 3.12 -2.96 -10.89
N PRO A 128 2.43 -1.90 -11.35
CA PRO A 128 3.13 -0.71 -11.84
C PRO A 128 3.97 -0.02 -10.77
N LEU A 129 3.56 -0.11 -9.50
CA LEU A 129 4.31 0.49 -8.39
C LEU A 129 5.66 -0.20 -8.19
N VAL A 130 5.71 -1.50 -8.43
CA VAL A 130 6.96 -2.27 -8.36
C VAL A 130 8.00 -1.72 -9.33
N ALA A 131 7.59 -1.42 -10.56
CA ALA A 131 8.49 -0.87 -11.57
C ALA A 131 9.04 0.50 -11.13
N TRP A 132 8.18 1.38 -10.59
CA TRP A 132 8.60 2.68 -10.11
C TRP A 132 9.59 2.57 -8.95
N LEU A 133 9.33 1.68 -8.00
CA LEU A 133 10.21 1.45 -6.86
C LEU A 133 11.57 0.89 -7.31
N ARG A 134 11.54 -0.09 -8.21
CA ARG A 134 12.77 -0.67 -8.77
C ARG A 134 13.64 0.38 -9.46
N ASP A 135 13.02 1.25 -10.24
CA ASP A 135 13.75 2.18 -11.11
C ASP A 135 14.17 3.47 -10.40
N LEU A 136 13.46 3.88 -9.34
CA LEU A 136 13.67 5.17 -8.69
C LEU A 136 14.23 5.09 -7.26
N LEU A 137 14.34 3.91 -6.68
CA LEU A 137 14.94 3.75 -5.36
C LEU A 137 16.36 3.19 -5.43
#